data_b8ec2c8212bc939ea118d7a564a24b8b
#
_entry.id   b8ec2c8212bc939ea118d7a564a24b8b
#
_cell.length_a   1.000
_cell.length_b   1.000
_cell.length_c   1.000
_cell.angle_alpha   90.00
_cell.angle_beta   90.00
_cell.angle_gamma   90.00
#
_symmetry.space_group_name_H-M   'P 1'
#
loop_
_entity.id
_entity.type
_entity.pdbx_description
1 polymer ?
#
loop_
_entity_poly.entity_id
_entity_poly.type
_entity_poly.pdbx_seq_one_letter_code
_entity_poly.pdbx_strand_id
1 'polypeptide(L)'
;TKGHVFLQVKAAIPWFEFVWHQLWDLITSLCIMLVTFICLAIQLIEIKRQNELLRKRKATINGTIHDLKSPLNSVVTMLSWFKATENDPQKRKMIETGLSGVKHLVYTIESLLVIARKDEHRIVLNKTRVDVPKLVEKNKQELAFLYPEKYEHSHIINQLPEGFTVPADKMYIDNVIRNLLENALKYSDEEVEVTVTMETKEQILAVSVKDNGWGIAPQHQKKLFTQFYQVPRDEDKLRRGYGIGLAQAKYIIEEHQGEIKVSSEENKGSLFTFTVPLQ
;
A
#
# COMPACT_ATOMS: atom_id res chain seq x y z
N THR A 1 12.19 65.83 -64.54
CA THR A 1 13.07 64.79 -63.93
C THR A 1 12.99 64.71 -62.37
N LYS A 2 12.55 65.77 -61.67
CA LYS A 2 12.48 65.78 -60.20
C LYS A 2 11.23 65.06 -59.67
N GLY A 3 10.18 64.93 -60.44
CA GLY A 3 8.91 64.26 -59.97
C GLY A 3 8.98 62.73 -59.88
N HIS A 4 9.79 62.08 -60.77
CA HIS A 4 9.91 60.61 -60.77
C HIS A 4 10.74 60.07 -59.58
N VAL A 5 11.73 60.86 -59.12
CA VAL A 5 12.59 60.43 -57.98
C VAL A 5 11.80 60.44 -56.68
N PHE A 6 10.88 61.39 -56.46
CA PHE A 6 9.99 61.43 -55.29
C PHE A 6 8.97 60.28 -55.24
N LEU A 7 8.44 59.83 -56.36
CA LEU A 7 7.49 58.72 -56.44
C LEU A 7 8.16 57.36 -56.14
N GLN A 8 9.41 57.17 -56.62
CA GLN A 8 10.16 55.95 -56.32
C GLN A 8 10.54 55.80 -54.82
N VAL A 9 10.92 56.90 -54.20
CA VAL A 9 11.27 56.91 -52.76
C VAL A 9 10.04 56.69 -51.93
N LYS A 10 8.88 57.23 -52.27
CA LYS A 10 7.62 57.01 -51.56
C LYS A 10 7.07 55.56 -51.66
N ALA A 11 7.35 54.87 -52.76
CA ALA A 11 6.97 53.49 -52.99
C ALA A 11 7.92 52.49 -52.28
N ALA A 12 9.15 52.83 -51.99
CA ALA A 12 10.16 52.01 -51.35
C ALA A 12 9.99 51.95 -49.81
N ILE A 13 9.49 53.01 -49.18
CA ILE A 13 9.34 53.12 -47.74
C ILE A 13 8.33 52.10 -47.21
N PRO A 14 7.13 51.92 -47.81
CA PRO A 14 6.14 50.88 -47.28
C PRO A 14 6.68 49.44 -47.39
N TRP A 15 7.50 49.18 -48.44
CA TRP A 15 8.07 47.84 -48.65
C TRP A 15 9.12 47.50 -47.59
N PHE A 16 9.92 48.44 -47.18
CA PHE A 16 10.93 48.29 -46.15
C PHE A 16 10.29 48.10 -44.76
N GLU A 17 9.26 48.89 -44.44
CA GLU A 17 8.50 48.70 -43.19
C GLU A 17 7.85 47.31 -43.13
N PHE A 18 7.25 46.81 -44.20
CA PHE A 18 6.64 45.50 -44.28
C PHE A 18 7.66 44.36 -44.03
N VAL A 19 8.82 44.44 -44.72
CA VAL A 19 9.92 43.45 -44.53
C VAL A 19 10.48 43.50 -43.12
N TRP A 20 10.60 44.72 -42.56
CA TRP A 20 11.10 44.94 -41.21
C TRP A 20 10.14 44.35 -40.16
N HIS A 21 8.84 44.49 -40.28
CA HIS A 21 7.85 43.86 -39.40
C HIS A 21 7.89 42.33 -39.47
N GLN A 22 7.97 41.77 -40.66
CA GLN A 22 8.06 40.29 -40.80
C GLN A 22 9.35 39.74 -40.17
N LEU A 23 10.48 40.41 -40.36
CA LEU A 23 11.72 40.01 -39.69
C LEU A 23 11.62 40.10 -38.19
N TRP A 24 10.98 41.14 -37.67
CA TRP A 24 10.78 41.32 -36.22
C TRP A 24 9.86 40.23 -35.61
N ASP A 25 8.77 39.88 -36.28
CA ASP A 25 7.88 38.81 -35.89
C ASP A 25 8.58 37.44 -35.92
N LEU A 26 9.45 37.20 -36.87
CA LEU A 26 10.25 35.98 -36.96
C LEU A 26 11.28 35.92 -35.81
N ILE A 27 11.95 36.99 -35.48
CA ILE A 27 12.91 37.06 -34.37
C ILE A 27 12.19 36.84 -33.02
N THR A 28 11.05 37.52 -32.81
CA THR A 28 10.29 37.37 -31.57
C THR A 28 9.76 35.95 -31.40
N SER A 29 9.27 35.31 -32.47
CA SER A 29 8.84 33.92 -32.49
C SER A 29 9.98 32.96 -32.13
N LEU A 30 11.18 33.19 -32.71
CA LEU A 30 12.36 32.37 -32.42
C LEU A 30 12.83 32.55 -30.97
N CYS A 31 12.80 33.79 -30.45
CA CYS A 31 13.12 34.06 -29.04
C CYS A 31 12.15 33.35 -28.09
N ILE A 32 10.85 33.40 -28.38
CA ILE A 32 9.82 32.69 -27.56
C ILE A 32 10.07 31.17 -27.60
N MET A 33 10.34 30.59 -28.77
CA MET A 33 10.66 29.19 -28.94
C MET A 33 11.91 28.80 -28.14
N LEU A 34 12.95 29.61 -28.17
CA LEU A 34 14.19 29.38 -27.43
C LEU A 34 13.92 29.38 -25.89
N VAL A 35 13.21 30.41 -25.44
CA VAL A 35 12.84 30.51 -23.99
C VAL A 35 12.01 29.33 -23.54
N THR A 36 11.01 28.93 -24.33
CA THR A 36 10.19 27.73 -23.98
C THR A 36 11.01 26.46 -23.97
N PHE A 37 11.94 26.29 -24.91
CA PHE A 37 12.86 25.14 -24.92
C PHE A 37 13.78 25.11 -23.70
N ILE A 38 14.34 26.26 -23.31
CA ILE A 38 15.18 26.38 -22.11
C ILE A 38 14.37 26.05 -20.85
N CYS A 39 13.14 26.57 -20.72
CA CYS A 39 12.26 26.26 -19.59
C CYS A 39 11.95 24.78 -19.53
N LEU A 40 11.64 24.12 -20.65
CA LEU A 40 11.40 22.69 -20.72
C LEU A 40 12.64 21.88 -20.31
N ALA A 41 13.82 22.27 -20.77
CA ALA A 41 15.08 21.63 -20.42
C ALA A 41 15.37 21.72 -18.91
N ILE A 42 15.15 22.90 -18.31
CA ILE A 42 15.29 23.09 -16.85
C ILE A 42 14.32 22.20 -16.09
N GLN A 43 13.04 22.15 -16.51
CA GLN A 43 12.04 21.27 -15.87
C GLN A 43 12.43 19.79 -15.96
N LEU A 44 12.93 19.34 -17.11
CA LEU A 44 13.39 17.95 -17.28
C LEU A 44 14.59 17.62 -16.38
N ILE A 45 15.53 18.56 -16.22
CA ILE A 45 16.68 18.39 -15.32
C ILE A 45 16.21 18.30 -13.87
N GLU A 46 15.27 19.16 -13.46
CA GLU A 46 14.75 19.16 -12.10
C GLU A 46 13.96 17.88 -11.80
N ILE A 47 13.14 17.39 -12.73
CA ILE A 47 12.43 16.11 -12.61
C ILE A 47 13.43 14.95 -12.47
N LYS A 48 14.49 14.92 -13.27
CA LYS A 48 15.55 13.90 -13.13
C LYS A 48 16.22 13.94 -11.77
N ARG A 49 16.57 15.14 -11.30
CA ARG A 49 17.19 15.34 -9.97
C ARG A 49 16.30 14.88 -8.83
N GLN A 50 15.01 15.20 -8.88
CA GLN A 50 14.03 14.76 -7.88
C GLN A 50 13.88 13.23 -7.89
N ASN A 51 13.81 12.62 -9.07
CA ASN A 51 13.74 11.16 -9.21
C ASN A 51 15.00 10.47 -8.67
N GLU A 52 16.19 11.00 -8.89
CA GLU A 52 17.43 10.47 -8.32
C GLU A 52 17.45 10.58 -6.78
N LEU A 53 17.01 11.70 -6.23
CA LEU A 53 16.91 11.88 -4.78
C LEU A 53 15.90 10.89 -4.16
N LEU A 54 14.76 10.69 -4.80
CA LEU A 54 13.76 9.71 -4.38
C LEU A 54 14.34 8.28 -4.42
N ARG A 55 15.04 7.92 -5.49
CA ARG A 55 15.72 6.61 -5.60
C ARG A 55 16.74 6.40 -4.50
N LYS A 56 17.60 7.38 -4.22
CA LYS A 56 18.59 7.31 -3.15
C LYS A 56 17.93 7.14 -1.77
N ARG A 57 16.89 7.90 -1.47
CA ARG A 57 16.12 7.76 -0.22
C ARG A 57 15.50 6.37 -0.08
N LYS A 58 14.89 5.85 -1.15
CA LYS A 58 14.30 4.51 -1.17
C LYS A 58 15.37 3.42 -0.98
N ALA A 59 16.50 3.51 -1.67
CA ALA A 59 17.62 2.56 -1.51
C ALA A 59 18.15 2.54 -0.08
N THR A 60 18.28 3.72 0.55
CA THR A 60 18.70 3.83 1.97
C THR A 60 17.67 3.16 2.89
N ILE A 61 16.37 3.43 2.69
CA ILE A 61 15.30 2.79 3.48
C ILE A 61 15.35 1.26 3.31
N ASN A 62 15.46 0.76 2.08
CA ASN A 62 15.53 -0.67 1.80
C ASN A 62 16.74 -1.33 2.49
N GLY A 63 17.91 -0.69 2.44
CA GLY A 63 19.13 -1.15 3.13
C GLY A 63 18.93 -1.19 4.64
N THR A 64 18.48 -0.09 5.23
CA THR A 64 18.26 0.01 6.68
C THR A 64 17.24 -1.02 7.19
N ILE A 65 16.17 -1.25 6.44
CA ILE A 65 15.16 -2.25 6.81
C ILE A 65 15.72 -3.67 6.71
N HIS A 66 16.49 -3.97 5.67
CA HIS A 66 17.16 -5.28 5.56
C HIS A 66 18.09 -5.51 6.75
N ASP A 67 18.84 -4.49 7.16
CA ASP A 67 19.78 -4.56 8.28
C ASP A 67 19.08 -4.68 9.64
N LEU A 68 17.85 -4.17 9.77
CA LEU A 68 17.02 -4.36 10.95
C LEU A 68 16.40 -5.77 11.03
N LYS A 69 16.08 -6.38 9.90
CA LYS A 69 15.46 -7.71 9.85
C LYS A 69 16.37 -8.79 10.42
N SER A 70 17.67 -8.71 10.14
CA SER A 70 18.65 -9.71 10.60
C SER A 70 18.72 -9.82 12.14
N PRO A 71 18.95 -8.74 12.90
CA PRO A 71 18.97 -8.81 14.36
C PRO A 71 17.63 -9.20 14.98
N LEU A 72 16.51 -8.75 14.38
CA LEU A 72 15.18 -9.14 14.88
C LEU A 72 14.92 -10.63 14.70
N ASN A 73 15.31 -11.23 13.58
CA ASN A 73 15.20 -12.68 13.37
C ASN A 73 16.07 -13.45 14.38
N SER A 74 17.24 -12.94 14.75
CA SER A 74 18.07 -13.52 15.80
C SER A 74 17.35 -13.50 17.16
N VAL A 75 16.68 -12.40 17.50
CA VAL A 75 15.85 -12.30 18.70
C VAL A 75 14.68 -13.27 18.66
N VAL A 76 13.98 -13.41 17.52
CA VAL A 76 12.90 -14.38 17.33
C VAL A 76 13.42 -15.80 17.57
N THR A 77 14.58 -16.15 17.02
CA THR A 77 15.19 -17.46 17.19
C THR A 77 15.53 -17.72 18.67
N MET A 78 16.15 -16.75 19.34
CA MET A 78 16.53 -16.84 20.74
C MET A 78 15.31 -16.99 21.65
N LEU A 79 14.28 -16.17 21.47
CA LEU A 79 13.05 -16.26 22.25
C LEU A 79 12.30 -17.58 21.99
N SER A 80 12.34 -18.08 20.74
CA SER A 80 11.74 -19.38 20.39
C SER A 80 12.45 -20.53 21.09
N TRP A 81 13.79 -20.48 21.21
CA TRP A 81 14.55 -21.44 21.97
C TRP A 81 14.26 -21.37 23.48
N PHE A 82 14.20 -20.17 24.07
CA PHE A 82 13.83 -19.99 25.47
C PHE A 82 12.41 -20.54 25.75
N LYS A 83 11.44 -20.26 24.85
CA LYS A 83 10.09 -20.82 24.96
C LYS A 83 10.09 -22.34 24.99
N ALA A 84 10.94 -22.99 24.17
CA ALA A 84 11.02 -24.44 24.09
C ALA A 84 11.67 -25.09 25.31
N THR A 85 12.56 -24.35 26.01
CA THR A 85 13.35 -24.86 27.14
C THR A 85 12.82 -24.42 28.50
N GLU A 86 11.92 -23.43 28.56
CA GLU A 86 11.37 -22.92 29.84
C GLU A 86 10.24 -23.82 30.34
N ASN A 87 10.36 -24.23 31.59
CA ASN A 87 9.39 -25.10 32.29
C ASN A 87 8.39 -24.33 33.15
N ASP A 88 8.71 -23.11 33.58
CA ASP A 88 7.84 -22.26 34.37
C ASP A 88 6.74 -21.66 33.49
N PRO A 89 5.44 -21.95 33.76
CA PRO A 89 4.34 -21.44 32.93
C PRO A 89 4.26 -19.92 32.87
N GLN A 90 4.58 -19.22 33.95
CA GLN A 90 4.54 -17.74 33.96
C GLN A 90 5.64 -17.14 33.11
N LYS A 91 6.88 -17.63 33.24
CA LYS A 91 8.00 -17.18 32.41
C LYS A 91 7.77 -17.53 30.95
N ARG A 92 7.26 -18.73 30.67
CA ARG A 92 6.91 -19.16 29.32
C ARG A 92 5.90 -18.21 28.67
N LYS A 93 4.85 -17.77 29.41
CA LYS A 93 3.87 -16.78 28.95
C LYS A 93 4.52 -15.43 28.66
N MET A 94 5.46 -14.97 29.48
CA MET A 94 6.22 -13.73 29.23
C MET A 94 7.08 -13.82 27.97
N ILE A 95 7.79 -14.94 27.79
CA ILE A 95 8.60 -15.18 26.58
C ILE A 95 7.72 -15.22 25.34
N GLU A 96 6.57 -15.86 25.41
CA GLU A 96 5.58 -15.91 24.34
C GLU A 96 5.09 -14.51 23.95
N THR A 97 4.75 -13.68 24.93
CA THR A 97 4.34 -12.29 24.70
C THR A 97 5.45 -11.48 24.00
N GLY A 98 6.69 -11.60 24.49
CA GLY A 98 7.85 -10.96 23.86
C GLY A 98 8.11 -11.43 22.43
N LEU A 99 8.04 -12.76 22.21
CA LEU A 99 8.20 -13.35 20.88
C LEU A 99 7.14 -12.87 19.89
N SER A 100 5.90 -12.75 20.35
CA SER A 100 4.79 -12.23 19.56
C SER A 100 5.01 -10.76 19.17
N GLY A 101 5.44 -9.93 20.14
CA GLY A 101 5.77 -8.51 19.86
C GLY A 101 6.88 -8.35 18.83
N VAL A 102 7.96 -9.14 18.93
CA VAL A 102 9.07 -9.09 17.97
C VAL A 102 8.62 -9.59 16.59
N LYS A 103 7.83 -10.66 16.51
CA LYS A 103 7.25 -11.14 15.24
C LYS A 103 6.37 -10.07 14.58
N HIS A 104 5.58 -9.33 15.38
CA HIS A 104 4.78 -8.22 14.88
C HIS A 104 5.64 -7.07 14.34
N LEU A 105 6.77 -6.74 14.98
CA LEU A 105 7.74 -5.76 14.47
C LEU A 105 8.36 -6.22 13.15
N VAL A 106 8.79 -7.48 13.03
CA VAL A 106 9.32 -8.05 11.78
C VAL A 106 8.28 -7.92 10.67
N TYR A 107 7.02 -8.27 10.95
CA TYR A 107 5.93 -8.14 10.01
C TYR A 107 5.71 -6.67 9.55
N THR A 108 5.72 -5.73 10.48
CA THR A 108 5.57 -4.30 10.16
C THR A 108 6.69 -3.81 9.25
N ILE A 109 7.93 -4.22 9.53
CA ILE A 109 9.11 -3.90 8.74
C ILE A 109 9.01 -4.51 7.33
N GLU A 110 8.58 -5.76 7.21
CA GLU A 110 8.34 -6.41 5.91
C GLU A 110 7.25 -5.71 5.11
N SER A 111 6.20 -5.25 5.79
CA SER A 111 5.12 -4.48 5.18
C SER A 111 5.61 -3.14 4.60
N LEU A 112 6.48 -2.45 5.32
CA LEU A 112 7.14 -1.24 4.83
C LEU A 112 8.01 -1.50 3.59
N LEU A 113 8.75 -2.63 3.57
CA LEU A 113 9.58 -3.04 2.42
C LEU A 113 8.75 -3.30 1.17
N VAL A 114 7.64 -4.05 1.31
CA VAL A 114 6.75 -4.36 0.19
C VAL A 114 6.24 -3.07 -0.45
N ILE A 115 5.86 -2.10 0.36
CA ILE A 115 5.37 -0.81 -0.12
C ILE A 115 6.48 0.05 -0.74
N ALA A 116 7.66 0.08 -0.13
CA ALA A 116 8.80 0.86 -0.65
C ALA A 116 9.27 0.36 -2.02
N ARG A 117 9.07 -0.92 -2.32
CA ARG A 117 9.42 -1.54 -3.61
C ARG A 117 8.37 -1.39 -4.70
N LYS A 118 7.17 -0.92 -4.37
CA LYS A 118 6.04 -0.81 -5.32
C LYS A 118 6.40 -0.08 -6.63
N ASP A 119 7.26 0.93 -6.57
CA ASP A 119 7.61 1.76 -7.74
C ASP A 119 8.83 1.23 -8.53
N GLU A 120 9.57 0.25 -8.01
CA GLU A 120 10.82 -0.17 -8.61
C GLU A 120 10.74 -1.53 -9.30
N HIS A 121 10.04 -2.48 -8.72
CA HIS A 121 9.93 -3.83 -9.30
C HIS A 121 8.62 -4.46 -8.83
N ARG A 122 7.95 -5.16 -9.73
CA ARG A 122 6.85 -6.06 -9.37
C ARG A 122 7.37 -7.12 -8.39
N ILE A 123 6.55 -7.47 -7.41
CA ILE A 123 6.86 -8.59 -6.52
C ILE A 123 6.94 -9.85 -7.39
N VAL A 124 8.04 -10.59 -7.26
CA VAL A 124 8.13 -11.92 -7.85
C VAL A 124 7.35 -12.88 -6.96
N LEU A 125 6.18 -13.29 -7.41
CA LEU A 125 5.32 -14.21 -6.68
C LEU A 125 5.80 -15.65 -6.87
N ASN A 126 5.98 -16.37 -5.77
CA ASN A 126 6.17 -17.81 -5.76
C ASN A 126 4.83 -18.51 -5.56
N LYS A 127 4.04 -18.61 -6.65
CA LYS A 127 2.70 -19.21 -6.58
C LYS A 127 2.78 -20.71 -6.33
N THR A 128 2.12 -21.15 -5.28
CA THR A 128 1.92 -22.54 -4.90
C THR A 128 0.44 -22.79 -4.63
N ARG A 129 0.03 -24.04 -4.41
CA ARG A 129 -1.33 -24.33 -3.93
C ARG A 129 -1.44 -23.96 -2.45
N VAL A 130 -2.17 -22.89 -2.15
CA VAL A 130 -2.34 -22.33 -0.80
C VAL A 130 -3.69 -22.73 -0.25
N ASP A 131 -3.68 -23.40 0.90
CA ASP A 131 -4.88 -23.76 1.67
C ASP A 131 -5.33 -22.52 2.48
N VAL A 132 -6.28 -21.78 1.94
CA VAL A 132 -6.77 -20.52 2.54
C VAL A 132 -7.47 -20.76 3.88
N PRO A 133 -8.34 -21.78 4.05
CA PRO A 133 -8.93 -22.14 5.35
C PRO A 133 -7.90 -22.31 6.45
N LYS A 134 -6.81 -23.04 6.17
CA LYS A 134 -5.73 -23.25 7.17
C LYS A 134 -4.99 -21.95 7.50
N LEU A 135 -4.82 -21.03 6.54
CA LEU A 135 -4.22 -19.73 6.83
C LEU A 135 -5.11 -18.88 7.75
N VAL A 136 -6.43 -18.95 7.56
CA VAL A 136 -7.38 -18.26 8.46
C VAL A 136 -7.27 -18.84 9.88
N GLU A 137 -7.29 -20.17 10.05
CA GLU A 137 -7.18 -20.80 11.39
C GLU A 137 -5.82 -20.50 12.05
N LYS A 138 -4.73 -20.54 11.31
CA LYS A 138 -3.42 -20.12 11.80
C LYS A 138 -3.43 -18.68 12.32
N ASN A 139 -3.97 -17.75 11.54
CA ASN A 139 -4.03 -16.33 11.93
C ASN A 139 -4.96 -16.11 13.13
N LYS A 140 -6.07 -16.84 13.25
CA LYS A 140 -6.91 -16.80 14.45
C LYS A 140 -6.11 -17.17 15.71
N GLN A 141 -5.34 -18.26 15.67
CA GLN A 141 -4.50 -18.68 16.79
C GLN A 141 -3.42 -17.65 17.14
N GLU A 142 -2.77 -17.05 16.12
CA GLU A 142 -1.78 -16.01 16.35
C GLU A 142 -2.39 -14.73 16.94
N LEU A 143 -3.58 -14.33 16.49
CA LEU A 143 -4.29 -13.15 17.01
C LEU A 143 -4.83 -13.36 18.44
N ALA A 144 -5.30 -14.56 18.77
CA ALA A 144 -5.66 -14.92 20.14
C ALA A 144 -4.50 -14.70 21.11
N PHE A 145 -3.29 -14.93 20.64
CA PHE A 145 -2.08 -14.75 21.42
C PHE A 145 -1.63 -13.26 21.50
N LEU A 146 -1.80 -12.51 20.40
CA LEU A 146 -1.42 -11.09 20.33
C LEU A 146 -2.38 -10.17 21.07
N TYR A 147 -3.65 -10.50 21.10
CA TYR A 147 -4.75 -9.70 21.63
C TYR A 147 -5.62 -10.55 22.59
N PRO A 148 -5.06 -11.14 23.68
CA PRO A 148 -5.76 -12.11 24.52
C PRO A 148 -7.06 -11.55 25.10
N GLU A 149 -7.05 -10.34 25.64
CA GLU A 149 -8.22 -9.71 26.24
C GLU A 149 -9.35 -9.50 25.23
N LYS A 150 -9.03 -9.00 24.04
CA LYS A 150 -10.02 -8.80 22.98
C LYS A 150 -10.48 -10.11 22.36
N TYR A 151 -9.58 -11.07 22.23
CA TYR A 151 -9.91 -12.36 21.62
C TYR A 151 -10.81 -13.20 22.50
N GLU A 152 -10.72 -13.08 23.82
CA GLU A 152 -11.59 -13.77 24.77
C GLU A 152 -13.08 -13.40 24.57
N HIS A 153 -13.34 -12.15 24.15
CA HIS A 153 -14.69 -11.64 23.84
C HIS A 153 -14.98 -11.59 22.33
N SER A 154 -14.19 -12.28 21.50
CA SER A 154 -14.38 -12.27 20.07
C SER A 154 -14.81 -13.63 19.51
N HIS A 155 -15.67 -13.59 18.50
CA HIS A 155 -16.12 -14.76 17.76
C HIS A 155 -15.67 -14.68 16.31
N ILE A 156 -14.52 -15.33 15.99
CA ILE A 156 -14.03 -15.40 14.61
C ILE A 156 -14.49 -16.73 14.00
N ILE A 157 -15.44 -16.66 13.09
CA ILE A 157 -16.05 -17.80 12.40
C ILE A 157 -15.42 -17.96 11.03
N ASN A 158 -14.78 -19.11 10.82
CA ASN A 158 -14.24 -19.49 9.51
C ASN A 158 -15.24 -20.41 8.80
N GLN A 159 -15.93 -19.89 7.81
CA GLN A 159 -16.91 -20.64 7.01
C GLN A 159 -16.33 -21.14 5.69
N LEU A 160 -15.01 -21.18 5.57
CA LEU A 160 -14.34 -21.66 4.37
C LEU A 160 -14.37 -23.20 4.34
N PRO A 161 -14.63 -23.83 3.19
CA PRO A 161 -14.61 -25.30 3.08
C PRO A 161 -13.18 -25.82 3.27
N GLU A 162 -13.04 -26.86 4.08
CA GLU A 162 -11.75 -27.50 4.35
C GLU A 162 -11.05 -27.97 3.07
N GLY A 163 -9.72 -27.80 3.03
CA GLY A 163 -8.89 -28.26 1.92
C GLY A 163 -9.01 -27.44 0.64
N PHE A 164 -9.72 -26.32 0.65
CA PHE A 164 -9.81 -25.45 -0.51
C PHE A 164 -8.48 -24.72 -0.77
N THR A 165 -7.92 -24.92 -1.94
CA THR A 165 -6.61 -24.36 -2.32
C THR A 165 -6.69 -23.44 -3.54
N VAL A 166 -5.86 -22.41 -3.55
CA VAL A 166 -5.72 -21.46 -4.66
C VAL A 166 -4.27 -21.32 -5.11
N PRO A 167 -4.00 -21.04 -6.40
CA PRO A 167 -2.65 -20.75 -6.88
C PRO A 167 -2.24 -19.33 -6.47
N ALA A 168 -1.49 -19.22 -5.37
CA ALA A 168 -1.08 -17.94 -4.83
C ALA A 168 0.27 -18.04 -4.12
N ASP A 169 0.86 -16.88 -3.79
CA ASP A 169 2.01 -16.85 -2.89
C ASP A 169 1.53 -16.91 -1.43
N LYS A 170 1.89 -18.00 -0.77
CA LYS A 170 1.44 -18.30 0.60
C LYS A 170 1.77 -17.19 1.59
N MET A 171 2.98 -16.64 1.52
CA MET A 171 3.44 -15.61 2.45
C MET A 171 2.63 -14.32 2.28
N TYR A 172 2.39 -13.92 1.05
CA TYR A 172 1.65 -12.70 0.76
C TYR A 172 0.15 -12.82 1.05
N ILE A 173 -0.49 -13.96 0.75
CA ILE A 173 -1.91 -14.17 1.10
C ILE A 173 -2.09 -14.28 2.62
N ASP A 174 -1.17 -14.92 3.32
CA ASP A 174 -1.14 -14.95 4.79
C ASP A 174 -1.13 -13.53 5.38
N ASN A 175 -0.30 -12.65 4.82
CA ASN A 175 -0.23 -11.24 5.22
C ASN A 175 -1.55 -10.48 4.96
N VAL A 176 -2.22 -10.72 3.83
CA VAL A 176 -3.52 -10.10 3.53
C VAL A 176 -4.58 -10.54 4.55
N ILE A 177 -4.71 -11.84 4.79
CA ILE A 177 -5.67 -12.41 5.75
C ILE A 177 -5.41 -11.84 7.14
N ARG A 178 -4.15 -11.86 7.59
CA ARG A 178 -3.75 -11.30 8.88
C ARG A 178 -4.14 -9.83 9.03
N ASN A 179 -3.85 -9.00 8.02
CA ASN A 179 -4.22 -7.59 8.04
C ASN A 179 -5.73 -7.36 8.21
N LEU A 180 -6.54 -8.13 7.51
CA LEU A 180 -7.99 -7.98 7.56
C LEU A 180 -8.55 -8.43 8.91
N LEU A 181 -8.11 -9.57 9.42
CA LEU A 181 -8.53 -10.08 10.74
C LEU A 181 -8.05 -9.18 11.89
N GLU A 182 -6.81 -8.70 11.82
CA GLU A 182 -6.26 -7.77 12.81
C GLU A 182 -6.99 -6.43 12.81
N ASN A 183 -7.38 -5.92 11.65
CA ASN A 183 -8.19 -4.70 11.54
C ASN A 183 -9.58 -4.92 12.15
N ALA A 184 -10.23 -6.04 11.91
CA ALA A 184 -11.51 -6.36 12.50
C ALA A 184 -11.46 -6.34 14.04
N LEU A 185 -10.39 -6.91 14.63
CA LEU A 185 -10.19 -6.88 16.09
C LEU A 185 -9.82 -5.49 16.61
N LYS A 186 -9.00 -4.73 15.89
CA LYS A 186 -8.52 -3.41 16.33
C LYS A 186 -9.61 -2.34 16.32
N TYR A 187 -10.47 -2.36 15.30
CA TYR A 187 -11.45 -1.31 15.04
C TYR A 187 -12.88 -1.72 15.43
N SER A 188 -12.99 -2.45 16.53
CA SER A 188 -14.23 -2.87 17.15
C SER A 188 -14.22 -2.58 18.65
N ASP A 189 -15.38 -2.63 19.26
CA ASP A 189 -15.56 -2.57 20.72
C ASP A 189 -15.19 -3.92 21.39
N GLU A 190 -15.69 -4.20 22.59
CA GLU A 190 -15.29 -5.40 23.36
C GLU A 190 -15.79 -6.69 22.72
N GLU A 191 -17.05 -6.73 22.25
CA GLU A 191 -17.64 -7.91 21.61
C GLU A 191 -17.44 -7.85 20.10
N VAL A 192 -16.55 -8.68 19.58
CA VAL A 192 -16.18 -8.70 18.17
C VAL A 192 -16.70 -9.96 17.48
N GLU A 193 -17.55 -9.78 16.49
CA GLU A 193 -17.94 -10.86 15.58
C GLU A 193 -17.24 -10.67 14.22
N VAL A 194 -16.46 -11.66 13.82
CA VAL A 194 -15.81 -11.69 12.51
C VAL A 194 -16.19 -12.95 11.78
N THR A 195 -16.75 -12.83 10.59
CA THR A 195 -17.07 -13.95 9.73
C THR A 195 -16.22 -13.94 8.48
N VAL A 196 -15.51 -15.03 8.21
CA VAL A 196 -14.76 -15.23 6.98
C VAL A 196 -15.53 -16.17 6.07
N THR A 197 -15.88 -15.69 4.88
CA THR A 197 -16.60 -16.43 3.85
C THR A 197 -15.85 -16.45 2.54
N MET A 198 -16.21 -17.35 1.64
CA MET A 198 -15.70 -17.34 0.26
C MET A 198 -16.82 -17.64 -0.74
N GLU A 199 -16.63 -17.11 -1.92
CA GLU A 199 -17.46 -17.40 -3.09
C GLU A 199 -16.56 -17.62 -4.31
N THR A 200 -16.91 -18.57 -5.15
CA THR A 200 -16.19 -18.82 -6.41
C THR A 200 -17.11 -18.53 -7.57
N LYS A 201 -16.72 -17.63 -8.45
CA LYS A 201 -17.46 -17.28 -9.65
C LYS A 201 -16.50 -17.05 -10.82
N GLU A 202 -16.78 -17.63 -11.98
CA GLU A 202 -16.03 -17.39 -13.23
C GLU A 202 -14.49 -17.55 -13.08
N GLN A 203 -14.03 -18.59 -12.40
CA GLN A 203 -12.60 -18.84 -12.12
C GLN A 203 -11.93 -17.77 -11.24
N ILE A 204 -12.71 -17.05 -10.47
CA ILE A 204 -12.23 -16.08 -9.48
C ILE A 204 -12.71 -16.53 -8.11
N LEU A 205 -11.80 -16.62 -7.17
CA LEU A 205 -12.12 -16.74 -5.74
C LEU A 205 -12.31 -15.36 -5.16
N ALA A 206 -13.41 -15.14 -4.47
CA ALA A 206 -13.62 -13.99 -3.58
C ALA A 206 -13.60 -14.47 -2.12
N VAL A 207 -12.73 -13.89 -1.31
CA VAL A 207 -12.67 -14.11 0.14
C VAL A 207 -13.12 -12.84 0.83
N SER A 208 -14.09 -12.96 1.71
CA SER A 208 -14.72 -11.86 2.43
C SER A 208 -14.51 -11.98 3.93
N VAL A 209 -14.10 -10.90 4.56
CA VAL A 209 -13.97 -10.74 6.01
C VAL A 209 -14.97 -9.68 6.44
N LYS A 210 -16.01 -10.11 7.17
CA LYS A 210 -17.05 -9.24 7.72
C LYS A 210 -16.84 -9.06 9.21
N ASP A 211 -16.88 -7.82 9.68
CA ASP A 211 -16.83 -7.48 11.10
C ASP A 211 -18.08 -6.68 11.51
N ASN A 212 -18.37 -6.67 12.82
CA ASN A 212 -19.39 -5.83 13.44
C ASN A 212 -18.79 -4.59 14.14
N GLY A 213 -17.59 -4.17 13.71
CA GLY A 213 -16.84 -3.09 14.32
C GLY A 213 -17.45 -1.70 14.09
N TRP A 214 -16.65 -0.66 14.30
CA TRP A 214 -17.08 0.73 14.24
C TRP A 214 -17.54 1.21 12.87
N GLY A 215 -17.27 0.43 11.82
CA GLY A 215 -17.56 0.83 10.45
C GLY A 215 -16.74 2.04 9.98
N ILE A 216 -16.99 2.46 8.76
CA ILE A 216 -16.19 3.47 8.06
C ILE A 216 -17.11 4.35 7.22
N ALA A 217 -17.11 5.64 7.50
CA ALA A 217 -17.90 6.61 6.75
C ALA A 217 -17.52 6.63 5.25
N PRO A 218 -18.47 6.82 4.33
CA PRO A 218 -18.26 6.73 2.87
C PRO A 218 -17.10 7.58 2.34
N GLN A 219 -16.91 8.77 2.92
CA GLN A 219 -15.84 9.71 2.54
C GLN A 219 -14.43 9.18 2.80
N HIS A 220 -14.26 8.21 3.70
CA HIS A 220 -12.98 7.60 4.05
C HIS A 220 -12.70 6.33 3.27
N GLN A 221 -13.72 5.59 2.81
CA GLN A 221 -13.57 4.27 2.19
C GLN A 221 -12.63 4.28 0.98
N LYS A 222 -12.74 5.28 0.11
CA LYS A 222 -11.85 5.43 -1.06
C LYS A 222 -10.37 5.65 -0.70
N LYS A 223 -10.09 6.19 0.49
CA LYS A 223 -8.75 6.54 0.94
C LYS A 223 -8.09 5.45 1.79
N LEU A 224 -8.84 4.44 2.25
CA LEU A 224 -8.34 3.38 3.14
C LEU A 224 -7.13 2.62 2.61
N PHE A 225 -7.05 2.47 1.30
CA PHE A 225 -5.95 1.77 0.63
C PHE A 225 -4.78 2.70 0.25
N THR A 226 -4.82 3.97 0.70
CA THR A 226 -3.70 4.91 0.55
C THR A 226 -2.70 4.70 1.69
N GLN A 227 -1.40 4.74 1.38
CA GLN A 227 -0.34 4.61 2.37
C GLN A 227 -0.45 5.68 3.45
N PHE A 228 -0.21 5.30 4.70
CA PHE A 228 -0.25 6.16 5.88
C PHE A 228 -1.60 6.81 6.17
N TYR A 229 -2.65 6.43 5.44
CA TYR A 229 -3.98 6.95 5.70
C TYR A 229 -4.61 6.22 6.89
N GLN A 230 -5.15 7.02 7.81
CA GLN A 230 -5.95 6.57 8.94
C GLN A 230 -7.23 7.38 8.97
N VAL A 231 -8.34 6.73 9.34
CA VAL A 231 -9.62 7.44 9.55
C VAL A 231 -9.47 8.30 10.80
N PRO A 232 -9.66 9.63 10.70
CA PRO A 232 -9.67 10.50 11.88
C PRO A 232 -10.75 10.04 12.86
N ARG A 233 -10.38 9.87 14.13
CA ARG A 233 -11.30 9.48 15.21
C ARG A 233 -10.95 10.26 16.48
N ASP A 234 -11.90 10.32 17.41
CA ASP A 234 -11.69 10.91 18.72
C ASP A 234 -10.55 10.20 19.47
N GLU A 235 -9.88 10.92 20.36
CA GLU A 235 -8.68 10.41 21.07
C GLU A 235 -8.94 9.11 21.81
N ASP A 236 -10.13 8.92 22.37
CA ASP A 236 -10.53 7.69 23.07
C ASP A 236 -10.63 6.45 22.15
N LYS A 237 -10.81 6.66 20.85
CA LYS A 237 -10.86 5.60 19.82
C LYS A 237 -9.58 5.51 18.98
N LEU A 238 -8.54 6.23 19.35
CA LEU A 238 -7.25 6.21 18.65
C LEU A 238 -6.59 4.84 18.87
N ARG A 239 -6.63 3.98 17.85
CA ARG A 239 -5.89 2.71 17.86
C ARG A 239 -4.56 2.89 17.14
N ARG A 240 -3.49 2.41 17.77
CA ARG A 240 -2.14 2.49 17.22
C ARG A 240 -2.04 1.66 15.93
N GLY A 241 -1.73 2.32 14.84
CA GLY A 241 -1.46 1.71 13.54
C GLY A 241 -0.63 2.66 12.69
N TYR A 242 -0.04 2.18 11.61
CA TYR A 242 0.78 3.01 10.71
C TYR A 242 0.06 3.36 9.41
N GLY A 243 -1.18 2.89 9.21
CA GLY A 243 -1.91 3.10 7.94
C GLY A 243 -1.28 2.40 6.74
N ILE A 244 -0.56 1.29 6.96
CA ILE A 244 0.24 0.60 5.95
C ILE A 244 -0.46 -0.70 5.50
N GLY A 245 -1.13 -1.41 6.41
CA GLY A 245 -1.63 -2.75 6.20
C GLY A 245 -2.58 -2.89 5.02
N LEU A 246 -3.60 -2.04 4.91
CA LEU A 246 -4.57 -2.09 3.79
C LEU A 246 -3.94 -1.67 2.46
N ALA A 247 -3.02 -0.70 2.45
CA ALA A 247 -2.28 -0.32 1.26
C ALA A 247 -1.40 -1.48 0.75
N GLN A 248 -0.77 -2.20 1.66
CA GLN A 248 -0.01 -3.42 1.36
C GLN A 248 -0.91 -4.54 0.85
N ALA A 249 -2.04 -4.80 1.53
CA ALA A 249 -3.00 -5.81 1.11
C ALA A 249 -3.48 -5.55 -0.33
N LYS A 250 -3.81 -4.30 -0.65
CA LYS A 250 -4.18 -3.90 -2.00
C LYS A 250 -3.07 -4.20 -3.01
N TYR A 251 -1.84 -3.79 -2.73
CA TYR A 251 -0.71 -4.04 -3.64
C TYR A 251 -0.47 -5.54 -3.85
N ILE A 252 -0.49 -6.35 -2.79
CA ILE A 252 -0.35 -7.80 -2.88
C ILE A 252 -1.44 -8.42 -3.77
N ILE A 253 -2.68 -8.02 -3.59
CA ILE A 253 -3.81 -8.55 -4.36
C ILE A 253 -3.74 -8.10 -5.82
N GLU A 254 -3.38 -6.85 -6.10
CA GLU A 254 -3.14 -6.35 -7.46
C GLU A 254 -2.02 -7.16 -8.17
N GLU A 255 -0.93 -7.51 -7.49
CA GLU A 255 0.14 -8.36 -8.05
C GLU A 255 -0.33 -9.81 -8.29
N HIS A 256 -1.33 -10.29 -7.53
CA HIS A 256 -2.02 -11.56 -7.80
C HIS A 256 -3.10 -11.44 -8.89
N GLN A 257 -3.20 -10.30 -9.58
CA GLN A 257 -4.22 -10.01 -10.60
C GLN A 257 -5.66 -10.04 -10.05
N GLY A 258 -5.81 -9.76 -8.78
CA GLY A 258 -7.07 -9.66 -8.08
C GLY A 258 -7.46 -8.21 -7.76
N GLU A 259 -8.54 -8.06 -7.03
CA GLU A 259 -9.05 -6.77 -6.55
C GLU A 259 -9.40 -6.87 -5.06
N ILE A 260 -9.21 -5.79 -4.30
CA ILE A 260 -9.68 -5.68 -2.93
C ILE A 260 -10.65 -4.51 -2.80
N LYS A 261 -11.79 -4.75 -2.16
CA LYS A 261 -12.88 -3.79 -1.96
C LYS A 261 -13.29 -3.72 -0.49
N VAL A 262 -13.93 -2.62 -0.13
CA VAL A 262 -14.58 -2.43 1.15
C VAL A 262 -16.00 -1.94 0.94
N SER A 263 -16.93 -2.50 1.71
CA SER A 263 -18.29 -2.01 1.90
C SER A 263 -18.51 -1.84 3.40
N SER A 264 -18.83 -0.64 3.86
CA SER A 264 -18.92 -0.38 5.28
C SER A 264 -19.95 0.71 5.56
N GLU A 265 -20.59 0.61 6.72
CA GLU A 265 -21.47 1.63 7.25
C GLU A 265 -21.04 1.96 8.67
N GLU A 266 -20.98 3.25 8.98
CA GLU A 266 -20.53 3.74 10.29
C GLU A 266 -21.42 3.16 11.41
N ASN A 267 -20.78 2.62 12.46
CA ASN A 267 -21.38 1.90 13.58
C ASN A 267 -22.14 0.60 13.24
N LYS A 268 -21.91 0.02 12.04
CA LYS A 268 -22.51 -1.29 11.65
C LYS A 268 -21.46 -2.31 11.23
N GLY A 269 -20.18 -1.91 11.18
CA GLY A 269 -19.08 -2.77 10.80
C GLY A 269 -18.66 -2.63 9.35
N SER A 270 -17.78 -3.54 8.92
CA SER A 270 -17.18 -3.50 7.58
C SER A 270 -17.16 -4.89 6.95
N LEU A 271 -17.20 -4.91 5.62
CA LEU A 271 -16.99 -6.06 4.78
C LEU A 271 -15.82 -5.77 3.84
N PHE A 272 -14.70 -6.44 4.08
CA PHE A 272 -13.56 -6.42 3.17
C PHE A 272 -13.59 -7.67 2.30
N THR A 273 -13.54 -7.50 0.98
CA THR A 273 -13.50 -8.62 0.04
C THR A 273 -12.29 -8.49 -0.86
N PHE A 274 -11.49 -9.54 -0.94
CA PHE A 274 -10.42 -9.63 -1.94
C PHE A 274 -10.64 -10.80 -2.88
N THR A 275 -10.17 -10.65 -4.11
CA THR A 275 -10.29 -11.67 -5.16
C THR A 275 -8.93 -12.19 -5.59
N VAL A 276 -8.88 -13.47 -5.99
CA VAL A 276 -7.70 -14.10 -6.58
C VAL A 276 -8.16 -14.99 -7.74
N PRO A 277 -7.53 -14.90 -8.92
CA PRO A 277 -7.79 -15.84 -10.01
C PRO A 277 -7.41 -17.28 -9.63
N LEU A 278 -8.18 -18.25 -10.09
CA LEU A 278 -7.97 -19.69 -9.85
C LEU A 278 -7.06 -20.35 -10.92
N GLN A 279 -6.58 -19.55 -11.88
CA GLN A 279 -5.66 -19.98 -12.94
C GLN A 279 -4.31 -19.29 -12.85
#